data_ccefaaec4e1252a6c1f4aba4d5549fd5
#
_entry.id   ccefaaec4e1252a6c1f4aba4d5549fd5
#
_cell.length_a   1.000
_cell.length_b   1.000
_cell.length_c   1.000
_cell.angle_alpha   90.00
_cell.angle_beta   90.00
_cell.angle_gamma   90.00
#
_symmetry.space_group_name_H-M   'P 1'
#
loop_
_entity.id
_entity.type
_entity.pdbx_description
1 polymer ?
#
loop_
_entity_poly.entity_id
_entity_poly.type
_entity_poly.pdbx_seq_one_letter_code
_entity_poly.pdbx_strand_id
1 'polypeptide(L)'
;MLENKKIELDHIDIVTSHICNNNCKFCIDKFIHTSNEIISLQDISKFLDLIREHTDKKLEVLLLGGEPTVLSKEMLINIANLIHSKGFLVMMSTNGKLKNKIVQLIPYYDSIQVTINSDEEIDFYRNWPNKINIKLAGDCSLTMEKLNHFINYTEGFSRRSISMYFTPEFVELCSNKKIWDLFNELEWKRNGSYMYSFYKGVRIKKCIHGETNIIDEPTVPKLYPNGNYNKTWNDEMLDDYLSINGKNWNEGYEEKTKTKVLIK
;
A
#
# COMPACT_ATOMS: atom_id res chain seq x y z
N MET A 1 29.14 -22.57 9.77
CA MET A 1 27.79 -22.43 10.36
C MET A 1 27.31 -21.04 9.99
N LEU A 2 26.37 -20.91 9.06
CA LEU A 2 25.72 -19.63 8.76
C LEU A 2 24.85 -19.32 9.97
N GLU A 3 25.20 -18.28 10.73
CA GLU A 3 24.33 -17.74 11.77
C GLU A 3 22.97 -17.42 11.12
N ASN A 4 21.91 -18.05 11.64
CA ASN A 4 20.54 -17.72 11.30
C ASN A 4 20.27 -16.27 11.75
N LYS A 5 20.63 -15.29 10.91
CA LYS A 5 20.22 -13.91 11.11
C LYS A 5 18.69 -13.91 11.12
N LYS A 6 18.07 -13.73 12.27
CA LYS A 6 16.62 -13.57 12.39
C LYS A 6 16.23 -12.37 11.53
N ILE A 7 15.50 -12.63 10.45
CA ILE A 7 14.98 -11.60 9.57
C ILE A 7 13.98 -10.78 10.39
N GLU A 8 14.18 -9.48 10.48
CA GLU A 8 13.25 -8.61 11.16
C GLU A 8 12.08 -8.31 10.21
N LEU A 9 10.89 -8.83 10.59
CA LEU A 9 9.66 -8.58 9.84
C LEU A 9 8.97 -7.32 10.39
N ASP A 10 8.60 -6.39 9.50
CA ASP A 10 7.84 -5.17 9.84
C ASP A 10 6.33 -5.45 9.81
N HIS A 11 5.83 -5.89 8.67
CA HIS A 11 4.45 -6.29 8.45
C HIS A 11 4.37 -7.32 7.31
N ILE A 12 3.17 -7.77 6.97
CA ILE A 12 2.92 -8.76 5.92
C ILE A 12 1.94 -8.16 4.93
N ASP A 13 2.24 -8.26 3.64
CA ASP A 13 1.35 -7.83 2.57
C ASP A 13 0.64 -9.02 1.92
N ILE A 14 -0.67 -8.91 1.69
CA ILE A 14 -1.45 -9.85 0.88
C ILE A 14 -2.16 -9.10 -0.23
N VAL A 15 -1.77 -9.36 -1.47
CA VAL A 15 -2.47 -8.85 -2.67
C VAL A 15 -3.69 -9.72 -2.90
N THR A 16 -4.88 -9.19 -2.63
CA THR A 16 -6.12 -9.96 -2.68
C THR A 16 -6.58 -10.26 -4.11
N SER A 17 -6.37 -9.34 -5.01
CA SER A 17 -6.58 -9.45 -6.47
C SER A 17 -5.99 -8.22 -7.16
N HIS A 18 -5.88 -8.24 -8.48
CA HIS A 18 -5.54 -7.05 -9.28
C HIS A 18 -6.78 -6.31 -9.81
N ILE A 19 -7.99 -6.80 -9.49
CA ILE A 19 -9.25 -6.18 -9.90
C ILE A 19 -9.44 -4.87 -9.12
N CYS A 20 -9.80 -3.78 -9.84
CA CYS A 20 -10.01 -2.48 -9.23
C CYS A 20 -11.19 -1.74 -9.89
N ASN A 21 -12.01 -1.08 -9.08
CA ASN A 21 -13.12 -0.23 -9.52
C ASN A 21 -12.68 1.24 -9.72
N ASN A 22 -11.38 1.51 -9.74
CA ASN A 22 -10.81 2.85 -9.95
C ASN A 22 -9.78 2.86 -11.08
N ASN A 23 -9.48 4.05 -11.61
CA ASN A 23 -8.52 4.26 -12.68
C ASN A 23 -7.50 5.36 -12.31
N CYS A 24 -6.80 5.22 -11.18
CA CYS A 24 -5.81 6.20 -10.73
C CYS A 24 -4.66 6.35 -11.73
N LYS A 25 -4.26 7.59 -12.03
CA LYS A 25 -3.18 7.86 -13.02
C LYS A 25 -1.82 7.33 -12.59
N PHE A 26 -1.58 7.29 -11.28
CA PHE A 26 -0.34 6.85 -10.64
C PHE A 26 -0.35 5.38 -10.19
N CYS A 27 -1.35 4.61 -10.58
CA CYS A 27 -1.52 3.24 -10.08
C CYS A 27 -0.50 2.30 -10.73
N ILE A 28 0.37 1.74 -9.90
CA ILE A 28 1.37 0.76 -10.32
C ILE A 28 0.73 -0.57 -10.75
N ASP A 29 -0.32 -1.01 -10.05
CA ASP A 29 -1.02 -2.25 -10.36
C ASP A 29 -1.60 -2.30 -11.78
N LYS A 30 -1.90 -1.15 -12.39
CA LYS A 30 -2.34 -1.10 -13.80
C LYS A 30 -1.32 -1.65 -14.79
N PHE A 31 -0.06 -1.69 -14.41
CA PHE A 31 1.02 -2.19 -15.24
C PHE A 31 1.22 -3.69 -15.03
N ILE A 32 0.75 -4.22 -13.89
CA ILE A 32 0.88 -5.61 -13.47
C ILE A 32 -0.39 -6.42 -13.81
N HIS A 33 -1.50 -5.76 -14.14
CA HIS A 33 -2.80 -6.40 -14.41
C HIS A 33 -2.73 -7.38 -15.61
N THR A 34 -2.43 -8.62 -15.32
CA THR A 34 -2.44 -9.70 -16.31
C THR A 34 -3.48 -10.78 -16.01
N SER A 35 -4.06 -10.80 -14.80
CA SER A 35 -5.03 -11.82 -14.41
C SER A 35 -6.18 -11.26 -13.57
N ASN A 36 -7.35 -11.93 -13.67
CA ASN A 36 -8.50 -11.71 -12.78
C ASN A 36 -8.47 -12.65 -11.57
N GLU A 37 -7.30 -13.18 -11.21
CA GLU A 37 -7.16 -14.10 -10.11
C GLU A 37 -7.49 -13.43 -8.78
N ILE A 38 -8.13 -14.20 -7.92
CA ILE A 38 -8.47 -13.83 -6.55
C ILE A 38 -7.73 -14.80 -5.63
N ILE A 39 -7.08 -14.26 -4.61
CA ILE A 39 -6.35 -15.06 -3.63
C ILE A 39 -7.25 -16.11 -2.97
N SER A 40 -6.73 -17.33 -2.78
CA SER A 40 -7.45 -18.37 -2.07
C SER A 40 -7.18 -18.33 -0.56
N LEU A 41 -8.18 -18.72 0.24
CA LEU A 41 -7.99 -18.87 1.69
C LEU A 41 -6.91 -19.90 2.03
N GLN A 42 -6.76 -20.92 1.18
CA GLN A 42 -5.74 -21.96 1.37
C GLN A 42 -4.33 -21.40 1.22
N ASP A 43 -4.09 -20.55 0.22
CA ASP A 43 -2.78 -19.94 0.00
C ASP A 43 -2.45 -18.95 1.10
N ILE A 44 -3.44 -18.16 1.56
CA ILE A 44 -3.28 -17.30 2.73
C ILE A 44 -2.89 -18.14 3.96
N SER A 45 -3.60 -19.24 4.21
CA SER A 45 -3.29 -20.10 5.37
C SER A 45 -1.87 -20.65 5.32
N LYS A 46 -1.46 -21.24 4.19
CA LYS A 46 -0.10 -21.79 4.00
C LYS A 46 0.97 -20.72 4.17
N PHE A 47 0.75 -19.53 3.60
CA PHE A 47 1.70 -18.43 3.71
C PHE A 47 1.85 -17.94 5.14
N LEU A 48 0.74 -17.76 5.88
CA LEU A 48 0.79 -17.33 7.27
C LEU A 48 1.41 -18.40 8.19
N ASP A 49 1.21 -19.68 7.90
CA ASP A 49 1.88 -20.78 8.62
C ASP A 49 3.40 -20.71 8.40
N LEU A 50 3.84 -20.50 7.16
CA LEU A 50 5.27 -20.30 6.86
C LEU A 50 5.84 -19.08 7.62
N ILE A 51 5.12 -17.97 7.70
CA ILE A 51 5.56 -16.79 8.45
C ILE A 51 5.69 -17.11 9.95
N ARG A 52 4.77 -17.91 10.51
CA ARG A 52 4.82 -18.34 11.91
C ARG A 52 6.04 -19.18 12.26
N GLU A 53 6.57 -19.95 11.32
CA GLU A 53 7.84 -20.68 11.53
C GLU A 53 9.04 -19.74 11.78
N HIS A 54 8.94 -18.48 11.36
CA HIS A 54 10.02 -17.48 11.46
C HIS A 54 9.82 -16.43 12.55
N THR A 55 8.59 -16.24 13.06
CA THR A 55 8.32 -15.22 14.08
C THR A 55 7.09 -15.53 14.93
N ASP A 56 7.21 -15.26 16.24
CA ASP A 56 6.08 -15.26 17.18
C ASP A 56 5.45 -13.87 17.35
N LYS A 57 6.01 -12.84 16.70
CA LYS A 57 5.48 -11.47 16.79
C LYS A 57 4.07 -11.40 16.24
N LYS A 58 3.23 -10.61 16.89
CA LYS A 58 1.90 -10.26 16.39
C LYS A 58 2.02 -9.14 15.35
N LEU A 59 2.31 -9.53 14.10
CA LEU A 59 2.47 -8.60 12.99
C LEU A 59 1.12 -8.15 12.42
N GLU A 60 1.10 -6.99 11.75
CA GLU A 60 -0.02 -6.53 10.92
C GLU A 60 0.05 -7.23 9.55
N VAL A 61 -1.07 -7.81 9.11
CA VAL A 61 -1.28 -8.30 7.74
C VAL A 61 -2.10 -7.26 7.00
N LEU A 62 -1.48 -6.63 6.00
CA LEU A 62 -2.11 -5.62 5.16
C LEU A 62 -2.72 -6.26 3.91
N LEU A 63 -4.04 -6.24 3.81
CA LEU A 63 -4.75 -6.56 2.58
C LEU A 63 -4.68 -5.38 1.61
N LEU A 64 -4.17 -5.63 0.43
CA LEU A 64 -4.00 -4.65 -0.64
C LEU A 64 -4.21 -5.31 -2.01
N GLY A 65 -3.83 -4.62 -3.08
CA GLY A 65 -3.94 -5.08 -4.46
C GLY A 65 -4.62 -4.02 -5.31
N GLY A 66 -5.41 -4.43 -6.30
CA GLY A 66 -6.24 -3.51 -7.07
C GLY A 66 -7.16 -2.72 -6.13
N GLU A 67 -8.26 -3.34 -5.72
CA GLU A 67 -9.13 -2.80 -4.67
C GLU A 67 -9.76 -3.96 -3.88
N PRO A 68 -9.35 -4.21 -2.63
CA PRO A 68 -9.88 -5.33 -1.85
C PRO A 68 -11.41 -5.33 -1.72
N THR A 69 -12.04 -4.16 -1.62
CA THR A 69 -13.49 -4.07 -1.42
C THR A 69 -14.32 -4.48 -2.64
N VAL A 70 -13.72 -4.77 -3.80
CA VAL A 70 -14.45 -5.38 -4.94
C VAL A 70 -14.78 -6.85 -4.67
N LEU A 71 -14.03 -7.54 -3.82
CA LEU A 71 -14.33 -8.90 -3.37
C LEU A 71 -15.66 -8.91 -2.58
N SER A 72 -16.29 -10.06 -2.48
CA SER A 72 -17.52 -10.19 -1.66
C SER A 72 -17.23 -9.84 -0.20
N LYS A 73 -18.24 -9.32 0.51
CA LYS A 73 -18.11 -9.05 1.95
C LYS A 73 -17.78 -10.32 2.74
N GLU A 74 -18.41 -11.41 2.37
CA GLU A 74 -18.18 -12.72 3.00
C GLU A 74 -16.72 -13.17 2.85
N MET A 75 -16.16 -13.06 1.65
CA MET A 75 -14.74 -13.40 1.40
C MET A 75 -13.81 -12.55 2.26
N LEU A 76 -14.04 -11.25 2.36
CA LEU A 76 -13.22 -10.33 3.17
C LEU A 76 -13.33 -10.65 4.67
N ILE A 77 -14.51 -11.03 5.16
CA ILE A 77 -14.70 -11.47 6.55
C ILE A 77 -13.96 -12.79 6.79
N ASN A 78 -14.05 -13.75 5.86
CA ASN A 78 -13.36 -15.05 5.98
C ASN A 78 -11.84 -14.86 5.99
N ILE A 79 -11.30 -13.98 5.15
CA ILE A 79 -9.88 -13.62 5.17
C ILE A 79 -9.50 -13.03 6.53
N ALA A 80 -10.27 -12.07 7.06
CA ALA A 80 -9.96 -11.44 8.34
C ALA A 80 -9.99 -12.45 9.50
N ASN A 81 -11.00 -13.32 9.54
CA ASN A 81 -11.11 -14.37 10.55
C ASN A 81 -9.95 -15.38 10.47
N LEU A 82 -9.54 -15.76 9.25
CA LEU A 82 -8.39 -16.64 9.04
C LEU A 82 -7.10 -16.00 9.58
N ILE A 83 -6.84 -14.73 9.25
CA ILE A 83 -5.66 -13.99 9.72
C ILE A 83 -5.65 -13.93 11.25
N HIS A 84 -6.78 -13.59 11.88
CA HIS A 84 -6.91 -13.57 13.34
C HIS A 84 -6.69 -14.95 13.96
N SER A 85 -7.21 -16.03 13.35
CA SER A 85 -7.01 -17.41 13.84
C SER A 85 -5.56 -17.83 13.84
N LYS A 86 -4.73 -17.24 12.97
CA LYS A 86 -3.28 -17.43 12.92
C LYS A 86 -2.51 -16.49 13.86
N GLY A 87 -3.21 -15.68 14.67
CA GLY A 87 -2.61 -14.80 15.69
C GLY A 87 -2.04 -13.49 15.15
N PHE A 88 -2.40 -13.07 13.93
CA PHE A 88 -1.98 -11.80 13.34
C PHE A 88 -3.05 -10.71 13.52
N LEU A 89 -2.66 -9.45 13.34
CA LEU A 89 -3.58 -8.33 13.17
C LEU A 89 -3.94 -8.18 11.70
N VAL A 90 -5.17 -7.72 11.40
CA VAL A 90 -5.59 -7.52 10.01
C VAL A 90 -5.88 -6.06 9.73
N MET A 91 -5.23 -5.54 8.69
CA MET A 91 -5.46 -4.22 8.14
C MET A 91 -5.84 -4.32 6.66
N MET A 92 -6.66 -3.41 6.17
CA MET A 92 -7.01 -3.30 4.75
C MET A 92 -6.70 -1.90 4.24
N SER A 93 -6.13 -1.80 3.02
CA SER A 93 -6.01 -0.53 2.31
C SER A 93 -7.01 -0.49 1.17
N THR A 94 -7.84 0.55 1.12
CA THR A 94 -8.92 0.70 0.13
C THR A 94 -8.99 2.12 -0.44
N ASN A 95 -9.52 2.22 -1.66
CA ASN A 95 -9.79 3.50 -2.31
C ASN A 95 -11.04 4.23 -1.80
N GLY A 96 -11.77 3.65 -0.84
CA GLY A 96 -12.89 4.29 -0.17
C GLY A 96 -14.22 4.34 -0.93
N LYS A 97 -14.29 3.92 -2.19
CA LYS A 97 -15.53 4.06 -3.01
C LYS A 97 -16.73 3.29 -2.48
N LEU A 98 -16.52 2.11 -1.89
CA LEU A 98 -17.60 1.27 -1.37
C LEU A 98 -17.84 1.51 0.13
N LYS A 99 -18.14 2.77 0.48
CA LYS A 99 -18.27 3.25 1.88
C LYS A 99 -19.12 2.36 2.77
N ASN A 100 -20.31 1.97 2.33
CA ASN A 100 -21.22 1.13 3.13
C ASN A 100 -20.64 -0.26 3.39
N LYS A 101 -19.93 -0.85 2.42
CA LYS A 101 -19.24 -2.12 2.62
C LYS A 101 -18.09 -1.98 3.63
N ILE A 102 -17.32 -0.90 3.52
CA ILE A 102 -16.22 -0.61 4.45
C ILE A 102 -16.74 -0.55 5.89
N VAL A 103 -17.82 0.20 6.15
CA VAL A 103 -18.43 0.29 7.48
C VAL A 103 -18.86 -1.08 8.02
N GLN A 104 -19.41 -1.94 7.17
CA GLN A 104 -19.80 -3.31 7.56
C GLN A 104 -18.59 -4.21 7.87
N LEU A 105 -17.40 -3.87 7.39
CA LEU A 105 -16.16 -4.61 7.64
C LEU A 105 -15.42 -4.15 8.90
N ILE A 106 -15.67 -2.94 9.41
CA ILE A 106 -14.99 -2.38 10.59
C ILE A 106 -14.93 -3.36 11.79
N PRO A 107 -15.99 -4.12 12.13
CA PRO A 107 -15.94 -5.04 13.27
C PRO A 107 -14.93 -6.18 13.13
N TYR A 108 -14.55 -6.53 11.90
CA TYR A 108 -13.70 -7.69 11.59
C TYR A 108 -12.23 -7.31 11.38
N TYR A 109 -11.92 -6.02 11.31
CA TYR A 109 -10.58 -5.51 11.03
C TYR A 109 -10.02 -4.75 12.23
N ASP A 110 -8.73 -4.88 12.47
CA ASP A 110 -8.04 -4.07 13.51
C ASP A 110 -7.97 -2.62 13.06
N SER A 111 -7.72 -2.38 11.76
CA SER A 111 -7.83 -1.06 11.16
C SER A 111 -8.09 -1.12 9.65
N ILE A 112 -8.68 -0.06 9.10
CA ILE A 112 -8.89 0.08 7.66
C ILE A 112 -8.32 1.42 7.22
N GLN A 113 -7.36 1.39 6.28
CA GLN A 113 -6.80 2.58 5.66
C GLN A 113 -7.64 2.96 4.45
N VAL A 114 -8.25 4.14 4.50
CA VAL A 114 -9.12 4.65 3.44
C VAL A 114 -8.44 5.80 2.73
N THR A 115 -8.26 5.69 1.41
CA THR A 115 -7.84 6.80 0.58
C THR A 115 -9.04 7.71 0.33
N ILE A 116 -8.94 8.96 0.71
CA ILE A 116 -10.00 9.96 0.61
C ILE A 116 -9.69 10.99 -0.48
N ASN A 117 -10.74 11.58 -1.06
CA ASN A 117 -10.64 12.57 -2.13
C ASN A 117 -11.45 13.84 -1.82
N SER A 118 -12.28 13.84 -0.77
CA SER A 118 -13.09 15.01 -0.37
C SER A 118 -13.36 15.05 1.13
N ASP A 119 -13.81 16.21 1.62
CA ASP A 119 -14.16 16.43 3.00
C ASP A 119 -15.38 15.60 3.43
N GLU A 120 -16.36 15.40 2.54
CA GLU A 120 -17.54 14.57 2.79
C GLU A 120 -17.15 13.10 3.02
N GLU A 121 -16.06 12.64 2.42
CA GLU A 121 -15.53 11.31 2.68
C GLU A 121 -14.90 11.23 4.07
N ILE A 122 -14.19 12.27 4.50
CA ILE A 122 -13.62 12.37 5.85
C ILE A 122 -14.75 12.38 6.88
N ASP A 123 -15.76 13.23 6.68
CA ASP A 123 -16.90 13.36 7.60
C ASP A 123 -17.67 12.06 7.73
N PHE A 124 -17.83 11.33 6.64
CA PHE A 124 -18.48 10.02 6.67
C PHE A 124 -17.80 9.05 7.66
N TYR A 125 -16.46 9.11 7.77
CA TYR A 125 -15.71 8.20 8.63
C TYR A 125 -15.41 8.72 10.04
N ARG A 126 -15.84 9.93 10.42
CA ARG A 126 -15.57 10.53 11.74
C ARG A 126 -16.07 9.71 12.93
N ASN A 127 -17.09 8.88 12.74
CA ASN A 127 -17.61 8.02 13.80
C ASN A 127 -16.68 6.84 14.16
N TRP A 128 -15.62 6.60 13.38
CA TRP A 128 -14.69 5.48 13.59
C TRP A 128 -13.22 5.91 13.60
N PRO A 129 -12.84 6.96 14.38
CA PRO A 129 -11.52 7.59 14.26
C PRO A 129 -10.35 6.68 14.68
N ASN A 130 -10.62 5.64 15.49
CA ASN A 130 -9.61 4.68 15.96
C ASN A 130 -9.51 3.43 15.08
N LYS A 131 -10.45 3.20 14.19
CA LYS A 131 -10.50 2.05 13.28
C LYS A 131 -10.21 2.44 11.84
N ILE A 132 -10.54 3.66 11.46
CA ILE A 132 -10.29 4.20 10.13
C ILE A 132 -9.02 5.04 10.13
N ASN A 133 -8.07 4.66 9.30
CA ASN A 133 -6.86 5.41 9.02
C ASN A 133 -7.09 6.22 7.75
N ILE A 134 -7.00 7.53 7.83
CA ILE A 134 -7.22 8.41 6.68
C ILE A 134 -5.92 8.56 5.89
N LYS A 135 -5.99 8.33 4.58
CA LYS A 135 -4.89 8.51 3.66
C LYS A 135 -5.27 9.47 2.53
N LEU A 136 -4.43 10.47 2.29
CA LEU A 136 -4.45 11.29 1.08
C LEU A 136 -3.46 10.71 0.07
N ALA A 137 -3.91 10.49 -1.15
CA ALA A 137 -3.01 10.19 -2.26
C ALA A 137 -2.50 11.52 -2.84
N GLY A 138 -1.21 11.78 -2.65
CA GLY A 138 -0.55 12.97 -3.17
C GLY A 138 0.01 12.70 -4.57
N ASP A 139 -0.35 13.56 -5.51
CA ASP A 139 0.22 13.62 -6.86
C ASP A 139 0.77 15.03 -7.12
N CYS A 140 1.18 15.30 -8.34
CA CYS A 140 1.71 16.62 -8.73
C CYS A 140 0.71 17.78 -8.58
N SER A 141 -0.57 17.52 -8.32
CA SER A 141 -1.58 18.53 -8.01
C SER A 141 -1.65 18.92 -6.53
N LEU A 142 -0.90 18.24 -5.65
CA LEU A 142 -0.87 18.56 -4.23
C LEU A 142 -0.25 19.94 -4.01
N THR A 143 -0.98 20.82 -3.32
CA THR A 143 -0.52 22.16 -2.93
C THR A 143 -0.32 22.25 -1.43
N MET A 144 0.46 23.23 -0.95
CA MET A 144 0.61 23.51 0.47
C MET A 144 -0.73 23.81 1.15
N GLU A 145 -1.66 24.44 0.44
CA GLU A 145 -3.00 24.70 0.92
C GLU A 145 -3.78 23.40 1.15
N LYS A 146 -3.84 22.52 0.14
CA LYS A 146 -4.46 21.19 0.25
C LYS A 146 -3.83 20.35 1.35
N LEU A 147 -2.49 20.39 1.46
CA LEU A 147 -1.75 19.68 2.50
C LEU A 147 -2.16 20.16 3.91
N ASN A 148 -2.13 21.47 4.15
CA ASN A 148 -2.50 22.04 5.44
C ASN A 148 -4.00 21.85 5.73
N HIS A 149 -4.86 21.97 4.73
CA HIS A 149 -6.28 21.66 4.86
C HIS A 149 -6.51 20.22 5.32
N PHE A 150 -5.91 19.24 4.62
CA PHE A 150 -5.99 17.83 5.01
C PHE A 150 -5.51 17.61 6.45
N ILE A 151 -4.38 18.17 6.84
CA ILE A 151 -3.82 18.02 8.18
C ILE A 151 -4.81 18.51 9.24
N ASN A 152 -5.37 19.69 9.04
CA ASN A 152 -6.29 20.30 10.01
C ASN A 152 -7.66 19.58 10.00
N TYR A 153 -8.17 19.25 8.80
CA TYR A 153 -9.50 18.67 8.67
C TYR A 153 -9.59 17.22 9.16
N THR A 154 -8.47 16.50 9.14
CA THR A 154 -8.39 15.12 9.66
C THR A 154 -7.96 15.02 11.11
N GLU A 155 -7.90 16.13 11.82
CA GLU A 155 -7.65 16.11 13.27
C GLU A 155 -8.70 15.25 13.98
N GLY A 156 -8.25 14.44 14.96
CA GLY A 156 -9.10 13.47 15.66
C GLY A 156 -9.00 12.04 15.16
N PHE A 157 -8.52 11.78 13.93
CA PHE A 157 -8.20 10.42 13.53
C PHE A 157 -6.86 9.97 14.12
N SER A 158 -6.82 8.74 14.65
CA SER A 158 -5.62 8.20 15.32
C SER A 158 -4.43 8.00 14.37
N ARG A 159 -4.70 7.66 13.10
CA ARG A 159 -3.67 7.48 12.06
C ARG A 159 -4.04 8.27 10.81
N ARG A 160 -3.14 9.13 10.39
CA ARG A 160 -3.27 9.98 9.20
C ARG A 160 -2.00 9.88 8.37
N SER A 161 -2.14 9.73 7.07
CA SER A 161 -0.98 9.63 6.19
C SER A 161 -1.22 10.29 4.84
N ILE A 162 -0.14 10.72 4.22
CA ILE A 162 -0.09 11.18 2.84
C ILE A 162 0.88 10.26 2.11
N SER A 163 0.41 9.60 1.05
CA SER A 163 1.27 8.79 0.20
C SER A 163 1.54 9.54 -1.08
N MET A 164 2.81 9.86 -1.29
CA MET A 164 3.29 10.55 -2.49
C MET A 164 3.70 9.50 -3.52
N TYR A 165 3.04 9.52 -4.66
CA TYR A 165 3.27 8.60 -5.77
C TYR A 165 4.04 9.32 -6.87
N PHE A 166 5.35 9.50 -6.66
CA PHE A 166 6.22 10.16 -7.63
C PHE A 166 7.28 9.20 -8.14
N THR A 167 7.45 9.24 -9.46
CA THR A 167 8.74 8.90 -10.05
C THR A 167 9.59 10.17 -10.16
N PRO A 168 10.92 10.06 -10.22
CA PRO A 168 11.79 11.21 -10.44
C PRO A 168 11.36 12.07 -11.64
N GLU A 169 10.89 11.46 -12.72
CA GLU A 169 10.41 12.15 -13.92
C GLU A 169 9.08 12.89 -13.69
N PHE A 170 8.24 12.41 -12.78
CA PHE A 170 7.00 13.09 -12.38
C PHE A 170 7.28 14.37 -11.59
N VAL A 171 8.43 14.41 -10.91
CA VAL A 171 8.88 15.55 -10.10
C VAL A 171 9.14 16.76 -10.97
N GLU A 172 9.76 16.58 -12.13
CA GLU A 172 10.06 17.65 -13.08
C GLU A 172 8.80 18.27 -13.67
N LEU A 173 7.70 17.52 -13.74
CA LEU A 173 6.40 17.99 -14.27
C LEU A 173 5.54 18.69 -13.21
N CYS A 174 5.91 18.64 -11.93
CA CYS A 174 5.13 19.23 -10.85
C CYS A 174 5.47 20.72 -10.69
N SER A 175 4.56 21.59 -11.05
CA SER A 175 4.68 23.06 -10.97
C SER A 175 4.76 23.62 -9.54
N ASN A 176 4.59 22.79 -8.51
CA ASN A 176 4.48 23.28 -7.13
C ASN A 176 5.78 23.19 -6.34
N LYS A 177 6.70 24.12 -6.62
CA LYS A 177 8.00 24.24 -5.95
C LYS A 177 7.91 24.21 -4.42
N LYS A 178 6.89 24.85 -3.82
CA LYS A 178 6.77 24.94 -2.35
C LYS A 178 6.58 23.60 -1.65
N ILE A 179 5.89 22.64 -2.28
CA ILE A 179 5.76 21.27 -1.73
C ILE A 179 7.12 20.56 -1.77
N TRP A 180 7.88 20.75 -2.83
CA TRP A 180 9.20 20.16 -2.97
C TRP A 180 10.22 20.75 -1.98
N ASP A 181 10.19 22.06 -1.80
CA ASP A 181 11.05 22.73 -0.83
C ASP A 181 10.77 22.17 0.57
N LEU A 182 9.49 22.03 0.96
CA LEU A 182 9.10 21.38 2.20
C LEU A 182 9.64 19.94 2.29
N PHE A 183 9.44 19.13 1.25
CA PHE A 183 9.87 17.72 1.29
C PHE A 183 11.38 17.57 1.33
N ASN A 184 12.14 18.50 0.75
CA ASN A 184 13.61 18.53 0.84
C ASN A 184 14.09 18.91 2.24
N GLU A 185 13.30 19.63 3.02
CA GLU A 185 13.63 20.01 4.41
C GLU A 185 13.29 18.92 5.44
N LEU A 186 12.48 17.91 5.06
CA LEU A 186 12.06 16.85 5.98
C LEU A 186 13.18 15.82 6.19
N GLU A 187 13.34 15.37 7.43
CA GLU A 187 14.17 14.22 7.75
C GLU A 187 13.45 12.93 7.34
N TRP A 188 13.96 12.27 6.32
CA TRP A 188 13.40 11.04 5.81
C TRP A 188 14.03 9.83 6.47
N LYS A 189 13.17 8.93 6.95
CA LYS A 189 13.54 7.60 7.41
C LYS A 189 13.11 6.59 6.38
N ARG A 190 13.94 5.58 6.16
CA ARG A 190 13.62 4.51 5.23
C ARG A 190 12.89 3.39 5.93
N ASN A 191 11.97 2.74 5.22
CA ASN A 191 11.31 1.52 5.62
C ASN A 191 10.93 0.73 4.35
N GLY A 192 11.74 -0.29 4.04
CA GLY A 192 11.58 -1.09 2.83
C GLY A 192 11.61 -0.23 1.55
N SER A 193 10.66 -0.45 0.67
CA SER A 193 10.53 0.22 -0.62
C SER A 193 10.01 1.66 -0.55
N TYR A 194 9.88 2.25 0.64
CA TYR A 194 9.43 3.63 0.78
C TYR A 194 10.20 4.38 1.85
N MET A 195 10.23 5.70 1.71
CA MET A 195 10.69 6.62 2.75
C MET A 195 9.50 7.27 3.44
N TYR A 196 9.63 7.56 4.72
CA TYR A 196 8.62 8.29 5.47
C TYR A 196 9.24 9.41 6.30
N SER A 197 8.43 10.40 6.55
CA SER A 197 8.70 11.50 7.47
C SER A 197 7.41 11.91 8.16
N PHE A 198 7.51 12.84 9.11
CA PHE A 198 6.35 13.43 9.76
C PHE A 198 6.33 14.94 9.55
N TYR A 199 5.17 15.44 9.15
CA TYR A 199 4.91 16.87 9.09
C TYR A 199 3.62 17.20 9.86
N LYS A 200 3.75 18.04 10.89
CA LYS A 200 2.63 18.40 11.79
C LYS A 200 1.83 17.19 12.29
N GLY A 201 2.53 16.13 12.69
CA GLY A 201 1.92 14.90 13.23
C GLY A 201 1.27 13.98 12.19
N VAL A 202 1.32 14.31 10.90
CA VAL A 202 0.85 13.46 9.80
C VAL A 202 2.03 12.74 9.16
N ARG A 203 1.91 11.44 8.95
CA ARG A 203 2.93 10.62 8.29
C ARG A 203 2.91 10.87 6.78
N ILE A 204 4.02 11.31 6.23
CA ILE A 204 4.21 11.45 4.79
C ILE A 204 5.06 10.28 4.32
N LYS A 205 4.60 9.59 3.27
CA LYS A 205 5.32 8.49 2.62
C LYS A 205 5.63 8.86 1.19
N LYS A 206 6.85 8.55 0.71
CA LYS A 206 7.17 8.56 -0.71
C LYS A 206 7.65 7.17 -1.13
N CYS A 207 7.07 6.65 -2.20
CA CYS A 207 7.53 5.41 -2.81
C CYS A 207 8.81 5.69 -3.60
N ILE A 208 9.82 4.87 -3.39
CA ILE A 208 11.08 4.93 -4.12
C ILE A 208 11.04 3.77 -5.12
N HIS A 209 10.56 4.04 -6.32
CA HIS A 209 10.60 3.05 -7.38
C HIS A 209 11.92 3.24 -8.14
N GLY A 210 12.72 2.17 -8.26
CA GLY A 210 13.94 2.14 -9.04
C GLY A 210 15.27 2.40 -8.31
N GLU A 211 15.28 2.58 -7.00
CA GLU A 211 16.53 2.63 -6.22
C GLU A 211 16.81 1.26 -5.56
N THR A 212 17.47 0.36 -6.28
CA THR A 212 17.48 -1.09 -6.05
C THR A 212 18.68 -1.64 -5.26
N ASN A 213 19.42 -0.90 -4.49
CA ASN A 213 20.60 -1.45 -3.83
C ASN A 213 20.50 -1.40 -2.30
N ILE A 214 19.63 -2.30 -1.69
CA ILE A 214 19.51 -2.29 -0.23
C ILE A 214 19.39 -3.69 0.34
N ILE A 215 20.48 -4.07 1.01
CA ILE A 215 20.70 -5.42 1.54
C ILE A 215 20.26 -5.59 3.01
N ASP A 216 19.97 -4.51 3.76
CA ASP A 216 19.84 -4.55 5.23
C ASP A 216 18.51 -4.02 5.80
N GLU A 217 17.37 -4.23 5.13
CA GLU A 217 16.10 -3.66 5.59
C GLU A 217 15.10 -4.68 6.14
N PRO A 218 14.15 -4.21 7.02
CA PRO A 218 13.07 -5.06 7.51
C PRO A 218 12.31 -5.66 6.32
N THR A 219 12.18 -6.96 6.35
CA THR A 219 11.54 -7.70 5.27
C THR A 219 10.02 -7.57 5.37
N VAL A 220 9.36 -7.23 4.26
CA VAL A 220 7.91 -7.27 4.11
C VAL A 220 7.54 -8.41 3.17
N PRO A 221 7.24 -9.62 3.71
CA PRO A 221 6.79 -10.73 2.90
C PRO A 221 5.46 -10.38 2.22
N LYS A 222 5.34 -10.75 0.94
CA LYS A 222 4.14 -10.47 0.14
C LYS A 222 3.62 -11.73 -0.52
N LEU A 223 2.33 -11.97 -0.39
CA LEU A 223 1.58 -13.03 -1.08
C LEU A 223 0.77 -12.42 -2.22
N TYR A 224 0.78 -13.08 -3.38
CA TYR A 224 0.08 -12.66 -4.60
C TYR A 224 -1.16 -13.53 -4.90
N PRO A 225 -2.11 -13.05 -5.74
CA PRO A 225 -3.36 -13.77 -6.03
C PRO A 225 -3.18 -15.17 -6.61
N ASN A 226 -2.07 -15.43 -7.30
CA ASN A 226 -1.72 -16.73 -7.87
C ASN A 226 -1.10 -17.72 -6.86
N GLY A 227 -1.04 -17.35 -5.57
CA GLY A 227 -0.44 -18.17 -4.51
C GLY A 227 1.08 -18.06 -4.40
N ASN A 228 1.75 -17.37 -5.31
CA ASN A 228 3.18 -17.09 -5.21
C ASN A 228 3.44 -16.07 -4.10
N TYR A 229 4.58 -16.20 -3.44
CA TYR A 229 4.96 -15.26 -2.39
C TYR A 229 6.45 -14.92 -2.44
N ASN A 230 6.76 -13.81 -1.82
CA ASN A 230 8.07 -13.23 -1.76
C ASN A 230 8.55 -13.10 -0.32
N LYS A 231 9.84 -13.38 -0.09
CA LYS A 231 10.46 -13.23 1.24
C LYS A 231 10.85 -11.79 1.53
N THR A 232 11.07 -10.99 0.50
CA THR A 232 11.49 -9.61 0.60
C THR A 232 10.69 -8.74 -0.37
N TRP A 233 10.48 -7.52 -0.01
CA TRP A 233 9.88 -6.52 -0.88
C TRP A 233 10.99 -5.82 -1.65
N ASN A 234 11.50 -6.47 -2.68
CA ASN A 234 12.46 -5.88 -3.60
C ASN A 234 12.04 -6.13 -5.06
N ASP A 235 12.65 -5.42 -5.98
CA ASP A 235 12.28 -5.43 -7.40
C ASP A 235 12.54 -6.80 -8.07
N GLU A 236 13.54 -7.57 -7.61
CA GLU A 236 13.82 -8.93 -8.14
C GLU A 236 12.62 -9.86 -8.09
N MET A 237 11.71 -9.62 -7.20
CA MET A 237 10.56 -10.47 -6.96
C MET A 237 9.34 -9.99 -7.71
N LEU A 238 9.27 -8.70 -8.02
CA LEU A 238 8.41 -8.18 -9.04
C LEU A 238 8.87 -8.72 -10.40
N ASP A 239 10.17 -8.80 -10.63
CA ASP A 239 10.78 -9.39 -11.82
C ASP A 239 10.49 -10.89 -11.92
N ASP A 240 10.55 -11.66 -10.83
CA ASP A 240 10.14 -13.06 -10.80
C ASP A 240 8.65 -13.24 -11.10
N TYR A 241 7.78 -12.43 -10.50
CA TYR A 241 6.35 -12.42 -10.79
C TYR A 241 6.06 -12.03 -12.24
N LEU A 242 6.78 -11.04 -12.77
CA LEU A 242 6.62 -10.56 -14.13
C LEU A 242 7.29 -11.48 -15.13
N SER A 243 8.40 -12.15 -14.80
CA SER A 243 9.04 -13.15 -15.66
C SER A 243 8.19 -14.39 -15.82
N ILE A 244 7.52 -14.86 -14.76
CA ILE A 244 6.52 -15.94 -14.82
C ILE A 244 5.35 -15.55 -15.73
N ASN A 245 4.99 -14.27 -15.80
CA ASN A 245 3.91 -13.73 -16.63
C ASN A 245 4.41 -13.10 -17.96
N GLY A 246 5.70 -13.22 -18.28
CA GLY A 246 6.29 -12.79 -19.55
C GLY A 246 6.45 -11.28 -19.73
N LYS A 247 6.55 -10.52 -18.64
CA LYS A 247 6.76 -9.06 -18.70
C LYS A 247 7.86 -8.65 -17.72
N ASN A 248 8.86 -7.92 -18.23
CA ASN A 248 9.83 -7.24 -17.38
C ASN A 248 9.22 -5.94 -16.87
N TRP A 249 9.20 -5.75 -15.54
CA TRP A 249 8.68 -4.56 -14.88
C TRP A 249 9.33 -3.26 -15.39
N ASN A 250 10.65 -3.24 -15.51
CA ASN A 250 11.40 -2.07 -15.97
C ASN A 250 11.03 -1.69 -17.41
N GLU A 251 10.90 -2.67 -18.32
CA GLU A 251 10.47 -2.44 -19.71
C GLU A 251 9.04 -1.90 -19.79
N GLY A 252 8.10 -2.49 -19.03
CA GLY A 252 6.72 -2.04 -19.01
C GLY A 252 6.53 -0.65 -18.39
N TYR A 253 7.34 -0.29 -17.43
CA TYR A 253 7.34 1.01 -16.79
C TYR A 253 7.93 2.10 -17.70
N GLU A 254 9.11 1.86 -18.29
CA GLU A 254 9.75 2.78 -19.23
C GLU A 254 8.92 3.00 -20.50
N GLU A 255 8.33 1.96 -21.06
CA GLU A 255 7.54 2.05 -22.27
C GLU A 255 6.26 2.88 -22.05
N LYS A 256 5.59 2.72 -20.91
CA LYS A 256 4.36 3.47 -20.59
C LYS A 256 4.60 4.89 -20.08
N THR A 257 5.71 5.15 -19.41
CA THR A 257 6.08 6.52 -19.06
C THR A 257 6.48 7.31 -20.30
N LYS A 258 7.24 6.73 -21.24
CA LYS A 258 7.56 7.34 -22.53
C LYS A 258 6.29 7.63 -23.35
N THR A 259 5.33 6.71 -23.39
CA THR A 259 4.07 6.91 -24.11
C THR A 259 3.18 7.98 -23.48
N LYS A 260 3.22 8.18 -22.14
CA LYS A 260 2.44 9.22 -21.46
C LYS A 260 3.03 10.63 -21.60
N VAL A 261 4.33 10.75 -21.84
CA VAL A 261 4.99 12.04 -22.12
C VAL A 261 4.65 12.55 -23.52
N LEU A 262 4.24 11.66 -24.45
CA LEU A 262 3.88 12.01 -25.83
C LEU A 262 2.42 12.42 -26.02
N ILE A 263 1.56 12.29 -25.01
CA ILE A 263 0.18 12.77 -25.07
C ILE A 263 0.14 14.15 -24.40
N LYS A 264 0.40 15.18 -25.21
CA LYS A 264 0.14 16.57 -24.88
C LYS A 264 -1.36 16.85 -24.81
#